data_7fd30243411e7e6205fe25ef9634cba3
#
_entry.id   7fd30243411e7e6205fe25ef9634cba3
#
_cell.length_a   1.000
_cell.length_b   1.000
_cell.length_c   1.000
_cell.angle_alpha   90.00
_cell.angle_beta   90.00
_cell.angle_gamma   90.00
#
_symmetry.space_group_name_H-M   'P 1'
#
loop_
_entity.id
_entity.type
_entity.pdbx_description
1 polymer ?
#
loop_
_entity_poly.entity_id
_entity_poly.type
_entity_poly.pdbx_seq_one_letter_code
_entity_poly.pdbx_strand_id
1 'polypeptide(L)'
;VIAGDRMKEYGVAGYPDYLNRGNKAGYYDDFINNELYPFAKKNATVRKFKSVAIAGCSMGGLSAFDIAWNHADKIDKVGVFSGSFWWRNRDEKAADYSDEKNRIVLNKLKVSRKKPGLKYWFYAGIKEEAGDRDKDGVIDVVDDTKDVIELIKSKNICLPDDIQFVEATNGKHDYESWSKQLPAFLIWAFGK
;
A
#
# COMPACT_ATOMS: atom_id res chain seq x y z
N VAL A 1 3.44 -7.37 18.30
CA VAL A 1 2.47 -6.25 18.18
C VAL A 1 3.15 -4.99 18.64
N ILE A 2 3.27 -4.05 17.76
CA ILE A 2 3.87 -2.75 18.06
C ILE A 2 2.73 -1.86 18.53
N ALA A 3 2.75 -1.50 19.79
CA ALA A 3 1.86 -0.49 20.33
C ALA A 3 2.40 0.87 19.89
N GLY A 4 1.93 1.35 18.77
CA GLY A 4 2.29 2.65 18.22
C GLY A 4 1.08 3.54 18.04
N ASP A 5 1.33 4.80 17.73
CA ASP A 5 0.30 5.74 17.32
C ASP A 5 0.03 5.58 15.82
N ARG A 6 -0.93 4.70 15.49
CA ARG A 6 -1.31 4.39 14.10
C ARG A 6 -1.51 5.65 13.24
N MET A 7 -2.10 6.70 13.81
CA MET A 7 -2.42 7.92 13.07
C MET A 7 -1.18 8.75 12.74
N LYS A 8 -0.11 8.60 13.51
CA LYS A 8 1.16 9.30 13.25
C LYS A 8 2.17 8.44 12.49
N GLU A 9 2.17 7.13 12.72
CA GLU A 9 3.22 6.22 12.24
C GLU A 9 2.89 5.59 10.89
N TYR A 10 1.60 5.44 10.55
CA TYR A 10 1.20 4.92 9.24
C TYR A 10 0.99 6.05 8.25
N GLY A 11 1.37 5.82 7.00
CA GLY A 11 1.29 6.80 5.92
C GLY A 11 2.42 6.64 4.92
N VAL A 12 2.81 7.74 4.30
CA VAL A 12 3.91 7.83 3.34
C VAL A 12 5.09 8.56 3.99
N ALA A 13 6.26 7.93 4.03
CA ALA A 13 7.46 8.48 4.66
C ALA A 13 7.84 9.86 4.07
N GLY A 14 7.92 10.86 4.96
CA GLY A 14 8.21 12.25 4.57
C GLY A 14 7.03 13.04 3.99
N TYR A 15 5.83 12.42 3.86
CA TYR A 15 4.66 13.06 3.25
C TYR A 15 3.39 12.84 4.10
N PRO A 16 3.24 13.57 5.21
CA PRO A 16 2.01 13.53 5.99
C PRO A 16 0.83 14.04 5.14
N ASP A 17 -0.38 13.60 5.50
CA ASP A 17 -1.57 14.14 4.86
C ASP A 17 -1.91 15.57 5.36
N TYR A 18 -2.97 16.16 4.79
CA TYR A 18 -3.41 17.51 5.13
C TYR A 18 -3.86 17.70 6.59
N LEU A 19 -4.16 16.62 7.31
CA LEU A 19 -4.45 16.60 8.74
C LEU A 19 -3.20 16.30 9.59
N ASN A 20 -2.01 16.31 8.99
CA ASN A 20 -0.75 15.95 9.63
C ASN A 20 -0.70 14.51 10.17
N ARG A 21 -1.56 13.59 9.64
CA ARG A 21 -1.43 12.16 9.90
C ARG A 21 -0.20 11.63 9.18
N GLY A 22 0.41 10.57 9.68
CA GLY A 22 1.62 9.99 9.09
C GLY A 22 2.89 10.84 9.25
N ASN A 23 2.89 11.84 10.14
CA ASN A 23 4.06 12.70 10.36
C ASN A 23 5.26 11.96 10.99
N LYS A 24 5.06 10.73 11.46
CA LYS A 24 6.11 9.81 11.93
C LYS A 24 6.30 8.60 11.02
N ALA A 25 5.71 8.58 9.83
CA ALA A 25 5.83 7.44 8.92
C ALA A 25 7.29 7.13 8.53
N GLY A 26 8.16 8.15 8.47
CA GLY A 26 9.58 7.96 8.27
C GLY A 26 10.26 7.18 9.39
N TYR A 27 9.91 7.45 10.65
CA TYR A 27 10.44 6.66 11.78
C TYR A 27 9.94 5.22 11.79
N TYR A 28 8.70 5.00 11.33
CA TYR A 28 8.16 3.66 11.18
C TYR A 28 8.86 2.90 10.05
N ASP A 29 9.12 3.55 8.93
CA ASP A 29 9.92 3.01 7.82
C ASP A 29 11.33 2.62 8.30
N ASP A 30 12.00 3.51 9.01
CA ASP A 30 13.32 3.25 9.61
C ASP A 30 13.30 2.07 10.59
N PHE A 31 12.29 2.01 11.47
CA PHE A 31 12.11 0.90 12.40
C PHE A 31 11.97 -0.44 11.66
N ILE A 32 11.09 -0.53 10.66
CA ILE A 32 10.90 -1.75 9.88
C ILE A 32 12.21 -2.17 9.21
N ASN A 33 12.92 -1.23 8.59
CA ASN A 33 14.08 -1.50 7.77
C ASN A 33 15.36 -1.72 8.56
N ASN A 34 15.57 -0.97 9.64
CA ASN A 34 16.85 -0.92 10.39
C ASN A 34 16.81 -1.70 11.70
N GLU A 35 15.63 -2.02 12.22
CA GLU A 35 15.49 -2.77 13.47
C GLU A 35 14.76 -4.10 13.27
N LEU A 36 13.52 -4.07 12.80
CA LEU A 36 12.68 -5.28 12.68
C LEU A 36 13.22 -6.28 11.66
N TYR A 37 13.59 -5.82 10.46
CA TYR A 37 14.11 -6.70 9.43
C TYR A 37 15.44 -7.36 9.83
N PRO A 38 16.45 -6.64 10.36
CA PRO A 38 17.67 -7.25 10.88
C PRO A 38 17.42 -8.19 12.05
N PHE A 39 16.50 -7.85 12.96
CA PHE A 39 16.09 -8.71 14.06
C PHE A 39 15.49 -10.02 13.55
N ALA A 40 14.53 -9.94 12.62
CA ALA A 40 13.92 -11.12 12.01
C ALA A 40 14.96 -12.00 11.31
N LYS A 41 15.87 -11.40 10.55
CA LYS A 41 16.94 -12.10 9.87
C LYS A 41 17.91 -12.80 10.82
N LYS A 42 18.25 -12.14 11.93
CA LYS A 42 19.14 -12.72 12.96
C LYS A 42 18.52 -13.91 13.68
N ASN A 43 17.20 -13.87 13.90
CA ASN A 43 16.47 -14.90 14.67
C ASN A 43 15.83 -15.98 13.79
N ALA A 44 15.90 -15.86 12.47
CA ALA A 44 15.41 -16.88 11.56
C ALA A 44 16.38 -18.10 11.55
N THR A 45 15.80 -19.29 11.38
CA THR A 45 16.56 -20.55 11.26
C THR A 45 17.27 -20.67 9.91
N VAL A 46 16.96 -19.80 8.94
CA VAL A 46 17.53 -19.81 7.59
C VAL A 46 18.57 -18.70 7.44
N ARG A 47 19.67 -19.00 6.75
CA ARG A 47 20.76 -18.02 6.52
C ARG A 47 20.38 -16.93 5.50
N LYS A 48 19.51 -17.27 4.54
CA LYS A 48 19.10 -16.38 3.45
C LYS A 48 17.62 -16.56 3.18
N PHE A 49 16.87 -15.46 3.19
CA PHE A 49 15.50 -15.44 2.71
C PHE A 49 15.49 -15.58 1.19
N LYS A 50 14.63 -16.44 0.66
CA LYS A 50 14.40 -16.56 -0.80
C LYS A 50 13.50 -15.47 -1.32
N SER A 51 12.56 -15.04 -0.49
CA SER A 51 11.63 -13.95 -0.78
C SER A 51 11.16 -13.32 0.53
N VAL A 52 10.93 -12.03 0.49
CA VAL A 52 10.41 -11.23 1.60
C VAL A 52 9.17 -10.49 1.11
N ALA A 53 8.08 -10.60 1.85
CA ALA A 53 6.87 -9.86 1.58
C ALA A 53 6.52 -8.97 2.78
N ILE A 54 5.96 -7.80 2.50
CA ILE A 54 5.30 -6.94 3.47
C ILE A 54 3.83 -6.80 3.09
N ALA A 55 2.93 -6.79 4.07
CA ALA A 55 1.52 -6.59 3.79
C ALA A 55 0.86 -5.75 4.87
N GLY A 56 -0.22 -5.10 4.51
CA GLY A 56 -1.01 -4.31 5.45
C GLY A 56 -2.40 -3.99 4.93
N CYS A 57 -3.26 -3.52 5.85
CA CYS A 57 -4.65 -3.18 5.57
C CYS A 57 -4.88 -1.69 5.80
N SER A 58 -5.73 -1.05 4.97
CA SER A 58 -6.09 0.37 5.13
C SER A 58 -4.84 1.27 5.11
N MET A 59 -4.65 2.14 6.10
CA MET A 59 -3.41 2.91 6.28
C MET A 59 -2.15 2.02 6.41
N GLY A 60 -2.30 0.80 6.97
CA GLY A 60 -1.20 -0.17 7.01
C GLY A 60 -0.86 -0.71 5.62
N GLY A 61 -1.84 -0.82 4.71
CA GLY A 61 -1.62 -1.15 3.30
C GLY A 61 -0.86 -0.06 2.56
N LEU A 62 -1.22 1.20 2.81
CA LEU A 62 -0.49 2.37 2.32
C LEU A 62 0.98 2.35 2.77
N SER A 63 1.22 2.12 4.08
CA SER A 63 2.57 2.03 4.63
C SER A 63 3.35 0.85 4.07
N ALA A 64 2.72 -0.31 3.93
CA ALA A 64 3.35 -1.48 3.33
C ALA A 64 3.81 -1.21 1.88
N PHE A 65 2.96 -0.52 1.11
CA PHE A 65 3.29 -0.10 -0.25
C PHE A 65 4.50 0.85 -0.26
N ASP A 66 4.48 1.89 0.58
CA ASP A 66 5.54 2.89 0.63
C ASP A 66 6.88 2.30 1.10
N ILE A 67 6.86 1.47 2.15
CA ILE A 67 8.05 0.77 2.67
C ILE A 67 8.63 -0.16 1.60
N ALA A 68 7.80 -0.98 0.94
CA ALA A 68 8.28 -1.86 -0.13
C ALA A 68 8.89 -1.06 -1.29
N TRP A 69 8.27 0.06 -1.66
CA TRP A 69 8.77 0.96 -2.69
C TRP A 69 10.14 1.56 -2.34
N ASN A 70 10.34 1.93 -1.09
CA ASN A 70 11.58 2.53 -0.62
C ASN A 70 12.70 1.48 -0.47
N HIS A 71 12.36 0.24 -0.09
CA HIS A 71 13.30 -0.83 0.29
C HIS A 71 13.18 -2.09 -0.59
N ALA A 72 13.01 -1.90 -1.88
CA ALA A 72 12.91 -2.99 -2.86
C ALA A 72 14.22 -3.81 -3.01
N ASP A 73 15.31 -3.37 -2.41
CA ASP A 73 16.55 -4.14 -2.25
C ASP A 73 16.42 -5.27 -1.20
N LYS A 74 15.42 -5.22 -0.33
CA LYS A 74 15.16 -6.18 0.75
C LYS A 74 13.80 -6.85 0.66
N ILE A 75 12.83 -6.20 0.03
CA ILE A 75 11.44 -6.63 -0.07
C ILE A 75 11.12 -6.89 -1.53
N ASP A 76 10.59 -8.09 -1.83
CA ASP A 76 10.27 -8.52 -3.20
C ASP A 76 8.79 -8.34 -3.53
N LYS A 77 7.91 -8.41 -2.51
CA LYS A 77 6.46 -8.47 -2.70
C LYS A 77 5.71 -7.60 -1.71
N VAL A 78 4.63 -7.01 -2.15
CA VAL A 78 3.77 -6.22 -1.30
C VAL A 78 2.31 -6.63 -1.43
N GLY A 79 1.63 -6.81 -0.28
CA GLY A 79 0.20 -7.02 -0.18
C GLY A 79 -0.50 -5.79 0.37
N VAL A 80 -1.41 -5.22 -0.40
CA VAL A 80 -2.18 -4.04 -0.03
C VAL A 80 -3.65 -4.42 0.04
N PHE A 81 -4.20 -4.48 1.23
CA PHE A 81 -5.60 -4.78 1.47
C PHE A 81 -6.33 -3.47 1.78
N SER A 82 -7.20 -3.03 0.86
CA SER A 82 -7.97 -1.79 0.98
C SER A 82 -7.07 -0.59 1.28
N GLY A 83 -6.03 -0.40 0.49
CA GLY A 83 -5.00 0.63 0.73
C GLY A 83 -5.58 2.03 0.71
N SER A 84 -5.14 2.87 1.66
CA SER A 84 -5.57 4.27 1.76
C SER A 84 -4.92 5.14 0.69
N PHE A 85 -5.06 4.82 -0.60
CA PHE A 85 -4.45 5.55 -1.71
C PHE A 85 -5.06 6.94 -1.97
N TRP A 86 -6.19 7.25 -1.29
CA TRP A 86 -6.74 8.59 -1.15
C TRP A 86 -5.80 9.55 -0.38
N TRP A 87 -4.70 9.09 0.18
CA TRP A 87 -3.74 9.88 0.96
C TRP A 87 -3.32 11.14 0.22
N ARG A 88 -3.69 12.32 0.77
CA ARG A 88 -3.62 13.59 0.06
C ARG A 88 -3.09 14.73 0.93
N ASN A 89 -2.45 15.69 0.31
CA ASN A 89 -1.88 16.86 0.97
C ASN A 89 -2.82 18.08 1.03
N ARG A 90 -4.07 17.93 0.53
CA ARG A 90 -5.10 18.97 0.51
C ARG A 90 -6.46 18.35 0.83
N ASP A 91 -7.32 19.12 1.53
CA ASP A 91 -8.71 18.70 1.74
C ASP A 91 -9.44 18.62 0.39
N GLU A 92 -10.20 17.56 0.15
CA GLU A 92 -10.99 17.39 -1.09
C GLU A 92 -12.05 18.47 -1.28
N LYS A 93 -12.49 19.10 -0.19
CA LYS A 93 -13.47 20.19 -0.21
C LYS A 93 -12.86 21.55 -0.51
N ALA A 94 -11.53 21.65 -0.57
CA ALA A 94 -10.87 22.90 -0.89
C ALA A 94 -11.05 23.25 -2.37
N ALA A 95 -11.28 24.53 -2.68
CA ALA A 95 -11.55 24.99 -4.03
C ALA A 95 -10.39 24.74 -5.03
N ASP A 96 -9.17 24.58 -4.51
CA ASP A 96 -7.95 24.31 -5.29
C ASP A 96 -7.52 22.83 -5.24
N TYR A 97 -8.37 21.93 -4.70
CA TYR A 97 -8.11 20.49 -4.73
C TYR A 97 -8.27 19.93 -6.14
N SER A 98 -7.41 19.01 -6.48
CA SER A 98 -7.64 18.08 -7.58
C SER A 98 -6.94 16.74 -7.28
N ASP A 99 -7.56 15.66 -7.66
CA ASP A 99 -7.01 14.30 -7.51
C ASP A 99 -5.64 14.16 -8.16
N GLU A 100 -5.47 14.76 -9.32
CA GLU A 100 -4.22 14.71 -10.05
C GLU A 100 -3.05 15.37 -9.32
N LYS A 101 -3.30 16.46 -8.58
CA LYS A 101 -2.25 17.25 -7.91
C LYS A 101 -2.03 16.87 -6.46
N ASN A 102 -3.07 16.36 -5.81
CA ASN A 102 -3.07 16.27 -4.35
C ASN A 102 -2.95 14.84 -3.79
N ARG A 103 -3.19 13.80 -4.59
CA ARG A 103 -2.96 12.41 -4.15
C ARG A 103 -1.47 12.08 -4.13
N ILE A 104 -0.93 11.88 -2.93
CA ILE A 104 0.52 11.82 -2.66
C ILE A 104 1.18 10.63 -3.36
N VAL A 105 0.61 9.42 -3.23
CA VAL A 105 1.19 8.20 -3.81
C VAL A 105 1.23 8.27 -5.32
N LEU A 106 0.15 8.71 -5.96
CA LEU A 106 0.09 8.86 -7.41
C LEU A 106 1.13 9.85 -7.91
N ASN A 107 1.28 10.98 -7.23
CA ASN A 107 2.31 11.97 -7.58
C ASN A 107 3.73 11.41 -7.40
N LYS A 108 3.98 10.68 -6.30
CA LYS A 108 5.26 10.00 -6.08
C LYS A 108 5.58 9.02 -7.22
N LEU A 109 4.60 8.23 -7.66
CA LEU A 109 4.76 7.30 -8.78
C LEU A 109 4.94 8.03 -10.11
N LYS A 110 4.15 9.09 -10.39
CA LYS A 110 4.24 9.87 -11.64
C LYS A 110 5.64 10.41 -11.88
N VAL A 111 6.27 10.99 -10.87
CA VAL A 111 7.61 11.59 -11.00
C VAL A 111 8.75 10.59 -10.87
N SER A 112 8.50 9.41 -10.31
CA SER A 112 9.54 8.40 -10.10
C SER A 112 10.03 7.79 -11.40
N ARG A 113 11.34 7.58 -11.47
CA ARG A 113 12.00 6.77 -12.51
C ARG A 113 12.36 5.37 -12.01
N LYS A 114 12.04 5.05 -10.75
CA LYS A 114 12.36 3.74 -10.16
C LYS A 114 11.54 2.64 -10.83
N LYS A 115 12.21 1.51 -11.06
CA LYS A 115 11.61 0.22 -11.42
C LYS A 115 12.08 -0.79 -10.38
N PRO A 116 11.42 -0.84 -9.22
CA PRO A 116 11.94 -1.57 -8.06
C PRO A 116 11.94 -3.10 -8.23
N GLY A 117 11.27 -3.65 -9.26
CA GLY A 117 11.17 -5.09 -9.44
C GLY A 117 10.23 -5.77 -8.44
N LEU A 118 9.38 -5.00 -7.79
CA LEU A 118 8.39 -5.50 -6.84
C LEU A 118 7.27 -6.25 -7.55
N LYS A 119 6.69 -7.23 -6.85
CA LYS A 119 5.41 -7.84 -7.19
C LYS A 119 4.32 -7.33 -6.26
N TYR A 120 3.14 -7.12 -6.81
CA TYR A 120 2.06 -6.43 -6.14
C TYR A 120 0.82 -7.31 -6.03
N TRP A 121 0.28 -7.42 -4.83
CA TRP A 121 -1.05 -7.95 -4.56
C TRP A 121 -1.92 -6.82 -4.04
N PHE A 122 -2.99 -6.51 -4.75
CA PHE A 122 -3.98 -5.55 -4.32
C PHE A 122 -5.31 -6.25 -4.05
N TYR A 123 -5.99 -5.79 -3.03
CA TYR A 123 -7.36 -6.17 -2.71
C TYR A 123 -8.16 -4.91 -2.39
N ALA A 124 -9.39 -4.82 -2.94
CA ALA A 124 -10.39 -3.84 -2.55
C ALA A 124 -11.78 -4.48 -2.59
N GLY A 125 -12.61 -4.20 -1.61
CA GLY A 125 -13.99 -4.65 -1.56
C GLY A 125 -14.95 -3.58 -2.09
N ILE A 126 -15.97 -3.95 -2.84
CA ILE A 126 -16.94 -2.98 -3.39
C ILE A 126 -18.01 -2.52 -2.39
N LYS A 127 -17.98 -3.03 -1.15
CA LYS A 127 -18.90 -2.64 -0.07
C LYS A 127 -18.16 -2.05 1.14
N GLU A 128 -17.00 -1.45 0.92
CA GLU A 128 -16.17 -0.92 2.00
C GLU A 128 -16.63 0.43 2.52
N GLU A 129 -17.14 1.28 1.63
CA GLU A 129 -17.56 2.64 1.92
C GLU A 129 -18.63 3.09 0.92
N ALA A 130 -19.14 4.31 1.08
CA ALA A 130 -20.08 4.94 0.16
C ALA A 130 -19.46 6.14 -0.57
N GLY A 131 -18.15 6.40 -0.36
CA GLY A 131 -17.43 7.49 -1.03
C GLY A 131 -17.26 7.19 -2.51
N ASP A 132 -17.65 8.15 -3.34
CA ASP A 132 -17.53 8.16 -4.81
C ASP A 132 -17.35 9.64 -5.18
N ARG A 133 -16.08 10.09 -5.23
CA ARG A 133 -15.71 11.50 -5.38
C ARG A 133 -16.08 12.07 -6.74
N ASP A 134 -15.87 11.28 -7.78
CA ASP A 134 -16.08 11.70 -9.16
C ASP A 134 -17.45 11.30 -9.71
N LYS A 135 -18.23 10.52 -8.92
CA LYS A 135 -19.62 10.11 -9.20
C LYS A 135 -19.75 9.24 -10.44
N ASP A 136 -18.78 8.37 -10.66
CA ASP A 136 -18.80 7.42 -11.77
C ASP A 136 -19.48 6.09 -11.41
N GLY A 137 -19.86 5.88 -10.15
CA GLY A 137 -20.51 4.69 -9.62
C GLY A 137 -19.54 3.64 -9.07
N VAL A 138 -18.24 3.94 -9.03
CA VAL A 138 -17.22 3.13 -8.38
C VAL A 138 -16.81 3.80 -7.07
N ILE A 139 -16.68 3.05 -6.00
CA ILE A 139 -16.28 3.62 -4.71
C ILE A 139 -14.79 3.95 -4.71
N ASP A 140 -14.44 5.02 -3.99
CA ASP A 140 -13.09 5.60 -3.97
C ASP A 140 -11.96 4.60 -3.70
N VAL A 141 -12.12 3.64 -2.79
CA VAL A 141 -11.07 2.67 -2.48
C VAL A 141 -10.75 1.76 -3.65
N VAL A 142 -11.74 1.42 -4.47
CA VAL A 142 -11.57 0.62 -5.69
C VAL A 142 -10.88 1.45 -6.75
N ASP A 143 -11.39 2.66 -6.99
CA ASP A 143 -10.83 3.60 -7.96
C ASP A 143 -9.39 3.98 -7.65
N ASP A 144 -9.13 4.43 -6.45
CA ASP A 144 -7.77 4.79 -6.02
C ASP A 144 -6.79 3.63 -6.20
N THR A 145 -7.25 2.39 -5.97
CA THR A 145 -6.44 1.19 -6.20
C THR A 145 -6.20 0.94 -7.69
N LYS A 146 -7.24 1.07 -8.53
CA LYS A 146 -7.13 0.93 -9.99
C LYS A 146 -6.20 1.97 -10.57
N ASP A 147 -6.29 3.23 -10.15
CA ASP A 147 -5.40 4.31 -10.58
C ASP A 147 -3.92 4.02 -10.30
N VAL A 148 -3.61 3.49 -9.11
CA VAL A 148 -2.25 3.07 -8.77
C VAL A 148 -1.78 1.94 -9.70
N ILE A 149 -2.63 0.94 -9.94
CA ILE A 149 -2.32 -0.20 -10.81
C ILE A 149 -2.08 0.27 -12.26
N GLU A 150 -2.94 1.13 -12.78
CA GLU A 150 -2.81 1.67 -14.13
C GLU A 150 -1.53 2.50 -14.29
N LEU A 151 -1.20 3.30 -13.29
CA LEU A 151 0.02 4.08 -13.30
C LEU A 151 1.27 3.18 -13.26
N ILE A 152 1.27 2.11 -12.46
CA ILE A 152 2.33 1.11 -12.43
C ILE A 152 2.50 0.47 -13.81
N LYS A 153 1.39 0.07 -14.45
CA LYS A 153 1.38 -0.55 -15.79
C LYS A 153 1.85 0.41 -16.88
N SER A 154 1.25 1.62 -16.94
CA SER A 154 1.56 2.60 -17.99
C SER A 154 3.01 3.07 -17.97
N LYS A 155 3.63 3.08 -16.79
CA LYS A 155 5.06 3.42 -16.63
C LYS A 155 5.98 2.21 -16.77
N ASN A 156 5.45 1.01 -17.03
CA ASN A 156 6.22 -0.24 -17.08
C ASN A 156 7.12 -0.43 -15.83
N ILE A 157 6.55 -0.18 -14.65
CA ILE A 157 7.27 -0.28 -13.36
C ILE A 157 7.60 -1.74 -13.04
N CYS A 158 6.69 -2.67 -13.38
CA CYS A 158 6.86 -4.11 -13.31
C CYS A 158 6.21 -4.78 -14.53
N LEU A 159 6.33 -6.10 -14.64
CA LEU A 159 5.60 -6.86 -15.67
C LEU A 159 4.11 -6.94 -15.29
N PRO A 160 3.20 -7.04 -16.27
CA PRO A 160 1.76 -7.21 -15.99
C PRO A 160 1.45 -8.39 -15.07
N ASP A 161 2.15 -9.51 -15.23
CA ASP A 161 1.98 -10.73 -14.42
C ASP A 161 2.49 -10.59 -12.98
N ASP A 162 3.24 -9.52 -12.68
CA ASP A 162 3.68 -9.20 -11.32
C ASP A 162 2.61 -8.44 -10.52
N ILE A 163 1.44 -8.18 -11.11
CA ILE A 163 0.31 -7.51 -10.46
C ILE A 163 -0.86 -8.47 -10.35
N GLN A 164 -1.29 -8.73 -9.13
CA GLN A 164 -2.56 -9.39 -8.82
C GLN A 164 -3.52 -8.39 -8.21
N PHE A 165 -4.75 -8.31 -8.73
CA PHE A 165 -5.81 -7.49 -8.14
C PHE A 165 -7.06 -8.34 -7.88
N VAL A 166 -7.57 -8.25 -6.66
CA VAL A 166 -8.81 -8.89 -6.22
C VAL A 166 -9.83 -7.82 -5.87
N GLU A 167 -10.80 -7.61 -6.76
CA GLU A 167 -11.97 -6.77 -6.51
C GLU A 167 -13.09 -7.66 -5.97
N ALA A 168 -13.38 -7.53 -4.66
CA ALA A 168 -14.28 -8.45 -3.96
C ALA A 168 -15.70 -7.91 -3.91
N THR A 169 -16.65 -8.58 -4.58
CA THR A 169 -18.07 -8.17 -4.69
C THR A 169 -18.81 -8.05 -3.36
N ASN A 170 -18.35 -8.74 -2.31
CA ASN A 170 -18.92 -8.70 -0.96
C ASN A 170 -17.91 -8.22 0.09
N GLY A 171 -16.76 -7.70 -0.36
CA GLY A 171 -15.71 -7.21 0.53
C GLY A 171 -16.12 -5.94 1.25
N LYS A 172 -15.83 -5.89 2.54
CA LYS A 172 -16.04 -4.74 3.43
C LYS A 172 -14.70 -4.27 4.00
N HIS A 173 -14.66 -3.07 4.57
CA HIS A 173 -13.47 -2.53 5.23
C HIS A 173 -13.28 -3.12 6.63
N ASP A 174 -13.13 -4.43 6.72
CA ASP A 174 -13.04 -5.14 8.00
C ASP A 174 -12.06 -6.33 7.96
N TYR A 175 -11.68 -6.76 9.17
CA TYR A 175 -10.76 -7.87 9.34
C TYR A 175 -11.30 -9.20 8.81
N GLU A 176 -12.62 -9.39 8.79
CA GLU A 176 -13.24 -10.61 8.27
C GLU A 176 -12.99 -10.72 6.76
N SER A 177 -13.22 -9.63 6.02
CA SER A 177 -13.00 -9.56 4.57
C SER A 177 -11.53 -9.76 4.23
N TRP A 178 -10.62 -9.08 4.92
CA TRP A 178 -9.18 -9.20 4.68
C TRP A 178 -8.63 -10.58 5.04
N SER A 179 -9.08 -11.18 6.16
CA SER A 179 -8.62 -12.50 6.58
C SER A 179 -8.98 -13.60 5.60
N LYS A 180 -10.14 -13.49 4.92
CA LYS A 180 -10.55 -14.43 3.87
C LYS A 180 -9.60 -14.42 2.66
N GLN A 181 -8.92 -13.31 2.41
CA GLN A 181 -7.98 -13.17 1.29
C GLN A 181 -6.52 -13.51 1.67
N LEU A 182 -6.22 -13.53 2.95
CA LEU A 182 -4.85 -13.80 3.42
C LEU A 182 -4.28 -15.14 2.92
N PRO A 183 -5.02 -16.25 2.90
CA PRO A 183 -4.51 -17.52 2.36
C PRO A 183 -4.12 -17.40 0.88
N ALA A 184 -4.95 -16.75 0.05
CA ALA A 184 -4.66 -16.56 -1.36
C ALA A 184 -3.42 -15.67 -1.57
N PHE A 185 -3.29 -14.60 -0.78
CA PHE A 185 -2.09 -13.78 -0.77
C PHE A 185 -0.83 -14.57 -0.40
N LEU A 186 -0.90 -15.40 0.65
CA LEU A 186 0.25 -16.22 1.08
C LEU A 186 0.65 -17.26 0.03
N ILE A 187 -0.33 -17.89 -0.64
CA ILE A 187 -0.07 -18.81 -1.76
C ILE A 187 0.60 -18.05 -2.92
N TRP A 188 0.07 -16.90 -3.29
CA TRP A 188 0.69 -16.07 -4.33
C TRP A 188 2.10 -15.62 -3.95
N ALA A 189 2.30 -15.21 -2.70
CA ALA A 189 3.58 -14.70 -2.26
C ALA A 189 4.66 -15.80 -2.12
N PHE A 190 4.29 -16.99 -1.66
CA PHE A 190 5.23 -18.02 -1.22
C PHE A 190 4.92 -19.42 -1.76
N GLY A 191 3.80 -19.62 -2.44
CA GLY A 191 3.42 -20.91 -3.06
C GLY A 191 4.46 -21.34 -4.11
N LYS A 192 4.54 -22.67 -4.31
CA LYS A 192 5.39 -23.30 -5.34
C LYS A 192 4.59 -23.54 -6.59
#